data_baf6606e48dabf60845dcb48ced8fdd2
#
_entry.id   baf6606e48dabf60845dcb48ced8fdd2
#
_cell.length_a   1.000
_cell.length_b   1.000
_cell.length_c   1.000
_cell.angle_alpha   90.00
_cell.angle_beta   90.00
_cell.angle_gamma   90.00
#
_symmetry.space_group_name_H-M   'P 1'
#
loop_
_entity.id
_entity.type
_entity.pdbx_description
1 polymer ?
#
loop_
_entity_poly.entity_id
_entity_poly.type
_entity_poly.pdbx_seq_one_letter_code
_entity_poly.pdbx_strand_id
1 'polypeptide(L)'
;MISSFAKRVAISIISASTIGLVNPAQAASAKMNATPVNETKFAVVAAPIRGSGRSQLQIYEQVSSERACFSKNGTSVDPLLVSFDFTNICRRYIDSNGYSVRIGDRDYTATYSLNIRRNGNELLLVATPSRPDVGPELEVARANGNGDGFVSLTLNAGW
;
A
#
# COMPACT_ATOMS: atom_id res chain seq x y z
N MET A 1 -24.98 38.01 -82.74
CA MET A 1 -24.90 36.61 -82.56
C MET A 1 -23.48 36.30 -82.12
N ILE A 2 -23.30 35.54 -81.17
CA ILE A 2 -22.12 34.89 -80.52
C ILE A 2 -22.06 35.36 -79.04
N SER A 3 -22.60 34.44 -78.26
CA SER A 3 -22.59 34.47 -76.79
C SER A 3 -21.21 34.03 -76.28
N SER A 4 -20.58 34.84 -75.44
CA SER A 4 -19.33 34.45 -74.77
C SER A 4 -19.63 33.98 -73.38
N PHE A 5 -19.47 32.70 -73.15
CA PHE A 5 -19.56 32.04 -71.84
C PHE A 5 -18.27 32.30 -71.04
N ALA A 6 -18.34 33.08 -70.00
CA ALA A 6 -17.28 33.25 -69.05
C ALA A 6 -17.31 32.04 -68.05
N LYS A 7 -16.33 31.17 -68.12
CA LYS A 7 -16.10 30.10 -67.13
C LYS A 7 -15.50 30.72 -65.88
N ARG A 8 -16.24 30.67 -64.76
CA ARG A 8 -15.73 30.97 -63.45
C ARG A 8 -15.10 29.68 -62.84
N VAL A 9 -13.81 29.72 -62.64
CA VAL A 9 -13.08 28.67 -61.90
C VAL A 9 -13.23 28.97 -60.44
N ALA A 10 -13.93 28.10 -59.68
CA ALA A 10 -13.99 28.13 -58.22
C ALA A 10 -12.82 27.32 -57.70
N ILE A 11 -11.91 27.99 -57.00
CA ILE A 11 -10.81 27.31 -56.28
C ILE A 11 -11.36 26.97 -54.88
N SER A 12 -11.61 25.67 -54.68
CA SER A 12 -11.96 25.16 -53.33
C SER A 12 -10.67 24.91 -52.55
N ILE A 13 -10.44 25.72 -51.50
CA ILE A 13 -9.36 25.50 -50.53
C ILE A 13 -9.84 24.44 -49.57
N ILE A 14 -9.31 23.23 -49.70
CA ILE A 14 -9.50 22.14 -48.73
C ILE A 14 -8.55 22.42 -47.56
N SER A 15 -9.07 22.94 -46.46
CA SER A 15 -8.33 23.02 -45.19
C SER A 15 -8.25 21.62 -44.58
N ALA A 16 -7.13 20.98 -44.70
CA ALA A 16 -6.84 19.72 -43.99
C ALA A 16 -6.64 20.01 -42.50
N SER A 17 -7.68 19.82 -41.71
CA SER A 17 -7.57 19.83 -40.26
C SER A 17 -6.85 18.55 -39.84
N THR A 18 -5.58 18.63 -39.46
CA THR A 18 -4.84 17.55 -38.80
C THR A 18 -5.38 17.38 -37.39
N ILE A 19 -6.28 16.41 -37.21
CA ILE A 19 -6.68 15.95 -35.90
C ILE A 19 -5.47 15.20 -35.35
N GLY A 20 -4.71 15.87 -34.49
CA GLY A 20 -3.64 15.22 -33.73
C GLY A 20 -4.23 14.10 -32.88
N LEU A 21 -3.94 12.85 -33.22
CA LEU A 21 -4.18 11.70 -32.38
C LEU A 21 -3.30 11.86 -31.14
N VAL A 22 -3.87 12.40 -30.07
CA VAL A 22 -3.28 12.30 -28.74
C VAL A 22 -3.35 10.81 -28.35
N ASN A 23 -2.25 10.10 -28.56
CA ASN A 23 -2.08 8.78 -27.95
C ASN A 23 -2.18 8.99 -26.42
N PRO A 24 -3.16 8.37 -25.72
CA PRO A 24 -3.11 8.33 -24.29
C PRO A 24 -1.82 7.58 -23.94
N ALA A 25 -0.87 8.28 -23.34
CA ALA A 25 0.30 7.65 -22.76
C ALA A 25 -0.21 6.59 -21.79
N GLN A 26 -0.11 5.32 -22.19
CA GLN A 26 -0.34 4.22 -21.28
C GLN A 26 0.72 4.37 -20.20
N ALA A 27 0.30 4.76 -19.01
CA ALA A 27 1.15 4.74 -17.84
C ALA A 27 1.62 3.27 -17.70
N ALA A 28 2.87 3.04 -18.05
CA ALA A 28 3.50 1.75 -17.86
C ALA A 28 3.42 1.47 -16.36
N SER A 29 2.60 0.50 -15.97
CA SER A 29 2.54 0.02 -14.61
C SER A 29 3.95 -0.46 -14.27
N ALA A 30 4.62 0.26 -13.36
CA ALA A 30 5.97 -0.09 -12.96
C ALA A 30 5.91 -1.50 -12.35
N LYS A 31 6.57 -2.45 -13.01
CA LYS A 31 6.65 -3.82 -12.54
C LYS A 31 7.54 -3.82 -11.31
N MET A 32 6.95 -3.99 -10.14
CA MET A 32 7.68 -4.02 -8.89
C MET A 32 8.18 -5.43 -8.62
N ASN A 33 9.49 -5.58 -8.46
CA ASN A 33 10.07 -6.86 -8.08
C ASN A 33 9.93 -7.03 -6.56
N ALA A 34 9.27 -8.12 -6.15
CA ALA A 34 9.28 -8.55 -4.76
C ALA A 34 10.64 -9.17 -4.43
N THR A 35 11.28 -8.69 -3.37
CA THR A 35 12.51 -9.30 -2.85
C THR A 35 12.18 -9.98 -1.53
N PRO A 36 12.45 -11.28 -1.37
CA PRO A 36 12.27 -11.96 -0.08
C PRO A 36 13.09 -11.26 1.01
N VAL A 37 12.49 -11.06 2.16
CA VAL A 37 13.15 -10.47 3.32
C VAL A 37 13.35 -11.54 4.40
N ASN A 38 14.30 -11.33 5.29
CA ASN A 38 14.43 -12.16 6.48
C ASN A 38 13.37 -11.72 7.51
N GLU A 39 12.28 -12.47 7.60
CA GLU A 39 11.14 -12.16 8.48
C GLU A 39 11.52 -12.05 9.95
N THR A 40 12.61 -12.72 10.40
CA THR A 40 13.07 -12.62 11.80
C THR A 40 13.54 -11.23 12.18
N LYS A 41 13.88 -10.38 11.18
CA LYS A 41 14.25 -8.99 11.38
C LYS A 41 13.06 -8.04 11.48
N PHE A 42 11.84 -8.55 11.34
CA PHE A 42 10.63 -7.74 11.36
C PHE A 42 9.69 -8.14 12.49
N ALA A 43 8.97 -7.16 13.00
CA ALA A 43 7.79 -7.36 13.83
C ALA A 43 6.62 -6.59 13.23
N VAL A 44 5.58 -7.32 12.85
CA VAL A 44 4.29 -6.76 12.45
C VAL A 44 3.44 -6.64 13.72
N VAL A 45 3.03 -5.45 14.08
CA VAL A 45 2.54 -5.14 15.43
C VAL A 45 1.22 -4.39 15.38
N ALA A 46 0.26 -4.86 16.15
CA ALA A 46 -0.92 -4.08 16.54
C ALA A 46 -0.55 -3.20 17.73
N ALA A 47 -0.34 -1.91 17.49
CA ALA A 47 0.03 -0.94 18.51
C ALA A 47 -1.24 -0.23 19.06
N PRO A 48 -1.45 -0.15 20.37
CA PRO A 48 -2.64 0.46 20.94
C PRO A 48 -2.66 1.98 20.69
N ILE A 49 -3.82 2.50 20.32
CA ILE A 49 -4.06 3.94 20.24
C ILE A 49 -4.67 4.37 21.58
N ARG A 50 -3.94 5.18 22.33
CA ARG A 50 -4.34 5.61 23.67
C ARG A 50 -5.77 6.16 23.72
N GLY A 51 -6.56 5.67 24.66
CA GLY A 51 -7.91 6.17 24.95
C GLY A 51 -8.97 5.81 23.91
N SER A 52 -8.63 5.05 22.87
CA SER A 52 -9.58 4.72 21.79
C SER A 52 -10.11 3.27 21.81
N GLY A 53 -9.45 2.37 22.55
CA GLY A 53 -9.71 0.92 22.47
C GLY A 53 -9.35 0.31 21.11
N ARG A 54 -8.71 1.07 20.23
CA ARG A 54 -8.31 0.67 18.88
C ARG A 54 -6.80 0.44 18.81
N SER A 55 -6.39 -0.26 17.78
CA SER A 55 -4.97 -0.45 17.46
C SER A 55 -4.68 0.02 16.04
N GLN A 56 -3.44 0.44 15.81
CA GLN A 56 -2.90 0.76 14.50
C GLN A 56 -1.79 -0.22 14.12
N LEU A 57 -1.60 -0.45 12.83
CA LEU A 57 -0.49 -1.22 12.33
C LEU A 57 0.82 -0.43 12.53
N GLN A 58 1.81 -1.10 13.09
CA GLN A 58 3.21 -0.66 13.05
C GLN A 58 4.08 -1.83 12.61
N ILE A 59 5.12 -1.55 11.83
CA ILE A 59 6.12 -2.55 11.45
C ILE A 59 7.46 -2.04 11.95
N TYR A 60 8.17 -2.89 12.70
CA TYR A 60 9.52 -2.62 13.17
C TYR A 60 10.51 -3.48 12.39
N GLU A 61 11.61 -2.89 11.99
CA GLU A 61 12.70 -3.56 11.28
C GLU A 61 14.00 -3.42 12.04
N GLN A 62 14.70 -4.54 12.25
CA GLN A 62 16.07 -4.60 12.76
C GLN A 62 17.03 -4.43 11.59
N VAL A 63 17.60 -3.24 11.41
CA VAL A 63 18.52 -2.91 10.32
C VAL A 63 19.93 -3.37 10.65
N SER A 64 20.46 -2.99 11.80
CA SER A 64 21.76 -3.43 12.30
C SER A 64 21.64 -4.23 13.58
N SER A 65 22.68 -4.97 13.96
CA SER A 65 22.70 -5.78 15.19
C SER A 65 23.27 -5.03 16.40
N GLU A 66 23.51 -3.73 16.30
CA GLU A 66 24.13 -2.94 17.36
C GLU A 66 23.27 -2.89 18.64
N ARG A 67 21.97 -2.80 18.47
CA ARG A 67 21.01 -2.75 19.56
C ARG A 67 19.68 -3.35 19.12
N ALA A 68 19.00 -4.05 20.04
CA ALA A 68 17.70 -4.63 19.75
C ALA A 68 16.63 -3.55 19.55
N CYS A 69 15.87 -3.65 18.47
CA CYS A 69 14.78 -2.73 18.12
C CYS A 69 13.48 -3.09 18.86
N PHE A 70 13.27 -4.35 19.10
CA PHE A 70 12.12 -4.89 19.81
C PHE A 70 12.47 -6.20 20.50
N SER A 71 11.71 -6.59 21.49
CA SER A 71 11.70 -7.94 22.05
C SER A 71 10.33 -8.56 21.91
N LYS A 72 10.26 -9.89 21.84
CA LYS A 72 9.01 -10.65 21.75
C LYS A 72 8.93 -11.64 22.90
N ASN A 73 7.77 -11.67 23.55
CA ASN A 73 7.44 -12.68 24.56
C ASN A 73 6.03 -13.23 24.24
N GLY A 74 5.98 -14.37 23.56
CA GLY A 74 4.75 -14.90 22.99
C GLY A 74 4.18 -13.91 21.95
N THR A 75 2.95 -13.45 22.17
CA THR A 75 2.30 -12.43 21.32
C THR A 75 2.61 -11.00 21.77
N SER A 76 3.20 -10.78 22.95
CA SER A 76 3.57 -9.45 23.42
C SER A 76 4.86 -8.98 22.74
N VAL A 77 4.88 -7.71 22.35
CA VAL A 77 6.05 -7.02 21.79
C VAL A 77 6.40 -5.83 22.68
N ASP A 78 7.68 -5.70 23.00
CA ASP A 78 8.21 -4.49 23.63
C ASP A 78 9.00 -3.70 22.57
N PRO A 79 8.54 -2.48 22.20
CA PRO A 79 9.22 -1.65 21.21
C PRO A 79 10.41 -0.90 21.82
N LEU A 80 11.55 -1.55 21.97
CA LEU A 80 12.77 -1.01 22.58
C LEU A 80 13.31 0.23 21.86
N LEU A 81 13.09 0.31 20.54
CA LEU A 81 13.55 1.42 19.70
C LEU A 81 13.04 2.80 20.15
N VAL A 82 11.95 2.86 20.92
CA VAL A 82 11.41 4.15 21.42
C VAL A 82 12.21 4.75 22.58
N SER A 83 13.15 3.99 23.14
CA SER A 83 13.96 4.40 24.30
C SER A 83 15.35 4.96 23.95
N PHE A 84 15.72 5.01 22.65
CA PHE A 84 17.04 5.48 22.20
C PHE A 84 16.97 6.09 20.80
N ASP A 85 18.05 6.75 20.36
CA ASP A 85 18.20 7.15 18.97
C ASP A 85 18.46 5.92 18.10
N PHE A 86 17.43 5.53 17.36
CA PHE A 86 17.43 4.31 16.54
C PHE A 86 17.86 4.55 15.09
N THR A 87 18.37 5.73 14.74
CA THR A 87 18.84 6.07 13.39
C THR A 87 19.87 5.05 12.92
N ASN A 88 19.68 4.49 11.73
CA ASN A 88 20.52 3.44 11.13
C ASN A 88 20.52 2.08 11.86
N ILE A 89 19.91 1.97 13.02
CA ILE A 89 19.83 0.73 13.81
C ILE A 89 18.49 0.03 13.56
N CYS A 90 17.39 0.80 13.57
CA CYS A 90 16.03 0.32 13.36
C CYS A 90 15.29 1.15 12.32
N ARG A 91 14.21 0.58 11.78
CA ARG A 91 13.18 1.34 11.08
C ARG A 91 11.82 1.07 11.69
N ARG A 92 10.96 2.07 11.63
CA ARG A 92 9.57 1.98 12.06
C ARG A 92 8.66 2.53 10.97
N TYR A 93 7.71 1.72 10.54
CA TYR A 93 6.69 2.07 9.56
C TYR A 93 5.35 2.16 10.27
N ILE A 94 4.68 3.31 10.23
CA ILE A 94 3.50 3.60 11.05
C ILE A 94 2.27 4.06 10.27
N ASP A 95 2.41 4.27 8.97
CA ASP A 95 1.34 4.77 8.10
C ASP A 95 1.44 4.17 6.70
N SER A 96 0.45 4.50 5.86
CA SER A 96 0.38 4.03 4.48
C SER A 96 1.54 4.50 3.57
N ASN A 97 2.37 5.43 4.01
CA ASN A 97 3.59 5.80 3.30
C ASN A 97 4.73 4.81 3.59
N GLY A 98 4.65 4.07 4.69
CA GLY A 98 5.66 3.09 5.12
C GLY A 98 5.38 1.66 4.65
N TYR A 99 4.15 1.35 4.21
CA TYR A 99 3.75 0.02 3.74
C TYR A 99 2.64 0.09 2.70
N SER A 100 2.54 -0.94 1.88
CA SER A 100 1.50 -1.05 0.84
C SER A 100 0.96 -2.48 0.75
N VAL A 101 -0.26 -2.61 0.22
CA VAL A 101 -0.84 -3.91 -0.12
C VAL A 101 -0.46 -4.27 -1.54
N ARG A 102 0.18 -5.43 -1.73
CA ARG A 102 0.52 -5.96 -3.04
C ARG A 102 0.03 -7.40 -3.16
N ILE A 103 -0.50 -7.74 -4.33
CA ILE A 103 -0.96 -9.09 -4.63
C ILE A 103 -0.40 -9.44 -6.01
N GLY A 104 0.52 -10.39 -6.04
CA GLY A 104 1.31 -10.67 -7.23
C GLY A 104 2.10 -9.44 -7.69
N ASP A 105 2.03 -9.09 -8.97
CA ASP A 105 2.75 -7.95 -9.56
C ASP A 105 2.03 -6.60 -9.41
N ARG A 106 0.86 -6.57 -8.74
CA ARG A 106 0.01 -5.38 -8.66
C ARG A 106 0.10 -4.71 -7.29
N ASP A 107 0.23 -3.39 -7.33
CA ASP A 107 0.10 -2.53 -6.16
C ASP A 107 -1.36 -2.12 -5.97
N TYR A 108 -1.89 -2.38 -4.78
CA TYR A 108 -3.26 -2.09 -4.39
C TYR A 108 -3.36 -0.96 -3.36
N THR A 109 -2.29 -0.21 -3.11
CA THR A 109 -2.24 0.87 -2.11
C THR A 109 -3.35 1.90 -2.28
N ALA A 110 -3.71 2.24 -3.52
CA ALA A 110 -4.77 3.20 -3.80
C ALA A 110 -6.19 2.62 -3.62
N THR A 111 -6.32 1.31 -3.54
CA THR A 111 -7.63 0.62 -3.55
C THR A 111 -7.91 -0.18 -2.30
N TYR A 112 -6.89 -0.48 -1.50
CA TYR A 112 -7.03 -1.14 -0.20
C TYR A 112 -6.35 -0.35 0.89
N SER A 113 -6.92 -0.36 2.09
CA SER A 113 -6.32 0.17 3.32
C SER A 113 -6.13 -0.93 4.34
N LEU A 114 -4.99 -0.90 5.05
CA LEU A 114 -4.71 -1.85 6.13
C LEU A 114 -5.29 -1.34 7.44
N ASN A 115 -6.09 -2.16 8.10
CA ASN A 115 -6.75 -1.84 9.35
C ASN A 115 -6.59 -2.97 10.36
N ILE A 116 -6.43 -2.63 11.63
CA ILE A 116 -6.53 -3.60 12.72
C ILE A 116 -7.98 -3.65 13.19
N ARG A 117 -8.55 -4.85 13.17
CA ARG A 117 -9.91 -5.13 13.66
C ARG A 117 -9.87 -6.12 14.81
N ARG A 118 -10.70 -5.91 15.81
CA ARG A 118 -10.93 -6.88 16.88
C ARG A 118 -12.08 -7.81 16.51
N ASN A 119 -11.86 -9.10 16.68
CA ASN A 119 -12.88 -10.14 16.55
C ASN A 119 -12.84 -11.04 17.80
N GLY A 120 -13.70 -10.74 18.78
CA GLY A 120 -13.65 -11.41 20.07
C GLY A 120 -12.30 -11.21 20.77
N ASN A 121 -11.58 -12.29 20.99
CA ASN A 121 -10.24 -12.30 21.61
C ASN A 121 -9.10 -12.32 20.58
N GLU A 122 -9.39 -12.02 19.32
CA GLU A 122 -8.39 -11.96 18.26
C GLU A 122 -8.24 -10.53 17.73
N LEU A 123 -7.03 -10.21 17.30
CA LEU A 123 -6.71 -9.05 16.48
C LEU A 123 -6.43 -9.52 15.06
N LEU A 124 -7.13 -8.94 14.10
CA LEU A 124 -6.99 -9.22 12.68
C LEU A 124 -6.43 -7.99 11.97
N LEU A 125 -5.37 -8.19 11.19
CA LEU A 125 -4.94 -7.21 10.19
C LEU A 125 -5.70 -7.52 8.91
N VAL A 126 -6.52 -6.58 8.46
CA VAL A 126 -7.33 -6.73 7.27
C VAL A 126 -7.01 -5.66 6.23
N ALA A 127 -6.92 -6.08 4.99
CA ALA A 127 -6.91 -5.18 3.85
C ALA A 127 -8.37 -4.96 3.41
N THR A 128 -8.88 -3.75 3.65
CA THR A 128 -10.26 -3.36 3.36
C THR A 128 -10.29 -2.60 2.05
N PRO A 129 -11.11 -3.00 1.07
CA PRO A 129 -11.22 -2.29 -0.21
C PRO A 129 -11.86 -0.91 -0.01
N SER A 130 -11.41 0.07 -0.78
CA SER A 130 -11.96 1.43 -0.76
C SER A 130 -13.39 1.52 -1.30
N ARG A 131 -13.79 0.54 -2.12
CA ARG A 131 -15.12 0.42 -2.71
C ARG A 131 -15.48 -1.07 -2.88
N PRO A 132 -16.77 -1.44 -2.82
CA PRO A 132 -17.23 -2.83 -2.94
C PRO A 132 -16.89 -3.52 -4.26
N ASP A 133 -16.75 -2.74 -5.35
CA ASP A 133 -16.43 -3.25 -6.69
C ASP A 133 -14.95 -3.59 -6.89
N VAL A 134 -14.07 -3.19 -5.96
CA VAL A 134 -12.63 -3.48 -6.02
C VAL A 134 -12.33 -4.95 -5.73
N GLY A 135 -13.05 -5.54 -4.78
CA GLY A 135 -12.88 -6.93 -4.37
C GLY A 135 -13.28 -7.18 -2.92
N PRO A 136 -13.09 -8.40 -2.42
CA PRO A 136 -13.39 -8.74 -1.04
C PRO A 136 -12.38 -8.13 -0.07
N GLU A 137 -12.76 -8.04 1.19
CA GLU A 137 -11.82 -7.83 2.28
C GLU A 137 -10.87 -9.04 2.42
N LEU A 138 -9.60 -8.78 2.68
CA LEU A 138 -8.56 -9.81 2.77
C LEU A 138 -7.96 -9.82 4.18
N GLU A 139 -7.90 -10.97 4.80
CA GLU A 139 -7.20 -11.13 6.06
C GLU A 139 -5.71 -11.36 5.80
N VAL A 140 -4.89 -10.45 6.30
CA VAL A 140 -3.44 -10.42 6.08
C VAL A 140 -2.68 -11.10 7.20
N ALA A 141 -3.10 -10.86 8.46
CA ALA A 141 -2.45 -11.38 9.64
C ALA A 141 -3.43 -11.48 10.81
N ARG A 142 -3.06 -12.27 11.81
CA ARG A 142 -3.81 -12.40 13.05
C ARG A 142 -2.93 -12.54 14.28
N ALA A 143 -3.52 -12.27 15.44
CA ALA A 143 -2.96 -12.63 16.73
C ALA A 143 -4.09 -12.97 17.72
N ASN A 144 -3.82 -13.93 18.60
CA ASN A 144 -4.62 -14.16 19.79
C ASN A 144 -4.18 -13.21 20.89
N GLY A 145 -5.10 -12.55 21.57
CA GLY A 145 -4.81 -11.68 22.72
C GLY A 145 -5.78 -10.53 22.87
N ASN A 146 -5.84 -9.98 24.07
CA ASN A 146 -6.79 -8.91 24.42
C ASN A 146 -6.42 -7.55 23.82
N GLY A 147 -5.24 -7.41 23.20
CA GLY A 147 -4.79 -6.17 22.61
C GLY A 147 -4.48 -5.04 23.61
N ASP A 148 -4.22 -5.39 24.86
CA ASP A 148 -3.89 -4.43 25.93
C ASP A 148 -2.41 -4.01 25.91
N GLY A 149 -1.80 -3.97 24.75
CA GLY A 149 -0.39 -3.63 24.57
C GLY A 149 -0.01 -3.74 23.11
N PHE A 150 1.28 -3.74 22.87
CA PHE A 150 1.82 -4.03 21.53
C PHE A 150 1.76 -5.54 21.29
N VAL A 151 0.95 -5.95 20.31
CA VAL A 151 0.70 -7.37 20.01
C VAL A 151 1.32 -7.73 18.66
N SER A 152 2.15 -8.78 18.64
CA SER A 152 2.72 -9.34 17.42
C SER A 152 1.64 -10.01 16.59
N LEU A 153 1.51 -9.62 15.35
CA LEU A 153 0.64 -10.26 14.36
C LEU A 153 1.44 -11.28 13.57
N THR A 154 0.86 -12.44 13.34
CA THR A 154 1.42 -13.48 12.47
C THR A 154 0.79 -13.37 11.11
N LEU A 155 1.61 -13.19 10.07
CA LEU A 155 1.15 -13.13 8.68
C LEU A 155 0.52 -14.48 8.28
N ASN A 156 -0.58 -14.42 7.57
CA ASN A 156 -1.18 -15.60 6.96
C ASN A 156 -0.30 -16.10 5.79
N ALA A 157 -0.41 -17.38 5.46
CA ALA A 157 0.36 -17.95 4.36
C ALA A 157 0.10 -17.19 3.05
N GLY A 158 1.18 -16.81 2.37
CA GLY A 158 1.13 -16.09 1.10
C GLY A 158 1.21 -14.56 1.22
N TRP A 159 1.37 -14.04 2.44
CA TRP A 159 1.61 -12.61 2.71
C TRP A 159 3.03 -12.34 3.11
#